data_b17855b69f24805346d4b8c82bbf3f53
#
_entry.id   b17855b69f24805346d4b8c82bbf3f53
#
_cell.length_a   1.000
_cell.length_b   1.000
_cell.length_c   1.000
_cell.angle_alpha   90.00
_cell.angle_beta   90.00
_cell.angle_gamma   90.00
#
_symmetry.space_group_name_H-M   'P 1'
#
loop_
_entity.id
_entity.type
_entity.pdbx_description
1 polymer ?
#
loop_
_entity_poly.entity_id
_entity_poly.type
_entity_poly.pdbx_seq_one_letter_code
_entity_poly.pdbx_strand_id
1 'polypeptide(L)'
;MQKITAELLGSGRILLDGKQVNLPFKQAEALVYYLLVEKETFRPKLADIIWGDSADEHKVQSNMRNAIYVIRREFGRDFLVGASKNVIQINPEIRIDLDIDRFNDKNLTDFSFYAGDFLENFYLKDNEYYNEWLLNNRQHYRGLLQERLKESIVAAFQDERYKDCELECQKLMALDEFDEFGYVYLIEIYRARGEYSSAVALYDRLEKLLSEELFQSPSEEITALVQNIRQERNKSVLHVLSQKESITSPESEKDSGPFMGREEERGKLVDDILQFSGGRGAISLAVTGEAGIGKTQLFQTVLSSLGKTQAAIYQTCCYRAEENYVLKPWQNIFEQLGRDLKNRASGADATLFRAAVSRAFPYLWQVDLEKAIDQDD
;
A
#
# COMPACT_ATOMS: atom_id res chain seq x y z
N MET A 1 -3.02 41.51 -23.09
CA MET A 1 -2.13 41.24 -21.94
C MET A 1 -1.43 39.91 -22.23
N GLN A 2 -0.12 39.88 -22.14
CA GLN A 2 0.62 38.62 -22.26
C GLN A 2 0.25 37.67 -21.11
N LYS A 3 -0.03 36.41 -21.43
CA LYS A 3 -0.33 35.37 -20.42
C LYS A 3 0.97 34.64 -20.11
N ILE A 4 1.40 34.72 -18.85
CA ILE A 4 2.57 33.97 -18.37
C ILE A 4 2.04 32.81 -17.49
N THR A 5 2.48 31.60 -17.78
CA THR A 5 2.23 30.42 -16.97
C THR A 5 3.58 29.85 -16.52
N ALA A 6 3.74 29.58 -15.25
CA ALA A 6 4.94 28.95 -14.72
C ALA A 6 4.56 27.65 -14.02
N GLU A 7 5.17 26.57 -14.47
CA GLU A 7 5.00 25.22 -13.93
C GLU A 7 6.32 24.84 -13.25
N LEU A 8 6.34 24.91 -11.92
CA LEU A 8 7.53 24.65 -11.10
C LEU A 8 7.50 23.26 -10.45
N LEU A 9 6.33 22.60 -10.42
CA LEU A 9 6.17 21.25 -9.90
C LEU A 9 6.40 20.23 -11.01
N GLY A 10 7.62 19.71 -11.04
CA GLY A 10 8.19 18.87 -12.09
C GLY A 10 9.45 19.48 -12.68
N SER A 11 9.64 19.39 -13.98
CA SER A 11 10.89 19.77 -14.66
C SER A 11 11.18 21.29 -14.76
N GLY A 12 10.27 22.12 -14.29
CA GLY A 12 10.37 23.59 -14.36
C GLY A 12 10.21 24.14 -15.78
N ARG A 13 9.08 24.83 -16.05
CA ARG A 13 8.79 25.44 -17.35
C ARG A 13 8.13 26.79 -17.19
N ILE A 14 8.48 27.73 -18.05
CA ILE A 14 7.82 29.03 -18.12
C ILE A 14 7.30 29.22 -19.54
N LEU A 15 6.03 29.49 -19.67
CA LEU A 15 5.35 29.69 -20.93
C LEU A 15 4.88 31.14 -21.04
N LEU A 16 5.16 31.77 -22.21
CA LEU A 16 4.67 33.08 -22.61
C LEU A 16 3.69 32.88 -23.76
N ASP A 17 2.41 33.20 -23.55
CA ASP A 17 1.34 32.98 -24.54
C ASP A 17 1.30 31.51 -25.05
N GLY A 18 1.56 30.54 -24.14
CA GLY A 18 1.57 29.12 -24.47
C GLY A 18 2.86 28.59 -25.14
N LYS A 19 3.85 29.43 -25.37
CA LYS A 19 5.16 29.03 -25.91
C LYS A 19 6.20 29.00 -24.81
N GLN A 20 6.94 27.90 -24.71
CA GLN A 20 8.02 27.77 -23.74
C GLN A 20 9.12 28.79 -23.99
N VAL A 21 9.51 29.50 -22.95
CA VAL A 21 10.63 30.44 -22.97
C VAL A 21 11.87 29.69 -22.48
N ASN A 22 12.92 29.68 -23.28
CA ASN A 22 14.21 29.09 -22.92
C ASN A 22 15.23 30.21 -22.72
N LEU A 23 15.75 30.32 -21.51
CA LEU A 23 16.82 31.27 -21.23
C LEU A 23 18.18 30.64 -21.57
N PRO A 24 19.15 31.46 -22.06
CA PRO A 24 20.39 30.92 -22.64
C PRO A 24 21.37 30.31 -21.61
N PHE A 25 21.17 30.53 -20.32
CA PHE A 25 22.01 29.96 -19.28
C PHE A 25 21.24 29.76 -17.95
N LYS A 26 21.64 28.76 -17.20
CA LYS A 26 20.92 28.30 -16.00
C LYS A 26 20.79 29.36 -14.88
N GLN A 27 21.74 30.25 -14.72
CA GLN A 27 21.66 31.31 -13.71
C GLN A 27 20.55 32.31 -13.99
N ALA A 28 20.22 32.55 -15.28
CA ALA A 28 19.07 33.39 -15.63
C ALA A 28 17.74 32.67 -15.33
N GLU A 29 17.66 31.36 -15.58
CA GLU A 29 16.50 30.56 -15.19
C GLU A 29 16.36 30.53 -13.68
N ALA A 30 17.45 30.27 -12.95
CA ALA A 30 17.48 30.27 -11.49
C ALA A 30 16.97 31.58 -10.88
N LEU A 31 17.36 32.73 -11.49
CA LEU A 31 16.90 34.03 -11.04
C LEU A 31 15.39 34.19 -11.19
N VAL A 32 14.84 33.75 -12.33
CA VAL A 32 13.38 33.83 -12.55
C VAL A 32 12.66 32.89 -11.59
N TYR A 33 13.08 31.64 -11.44
CA TYR A 33 12.48 30.68 -10.52
C TYR A 33 12.51 31.18 -9.08
N TYR A 34 13.65 31.72 -8.64
CA TYR A 34 13.77 32.29 -7.30
C TYR A 34 12.78 33.43 -7.07
N LEU A 35 12.65 34.37 -8.03
CA LEU A 35 11.72 35.50 -7.91
C LEU A 35 10.25 35.10 -8.07
N LEU A 36 9.94 34.00 -8.76
CA LEU A 36 8.57 33.47 -8.82
C LEU A 36 8.11 32.96 -7.46
N VAL A 37 9.01 32.37 -6.66
CA VAL A 37 8.70 31.85 -5.33
C VAL A 37 8.77 32.94 -4.27
N GLU A 38 9.92 33.63 -4.16
CA GLU A 38 10.19 34.62 -3.12
C GLU A 38 9.49 35.96 -3.35
N LYS A 39 8.95 36.19 -4.58
CA LYS A 39 8.27 37.40 -5.05
C LYS A 39 9.24 38.58 -5.19
N GLU A 40 9.94 39.00 -4.12
CA GLU A 40 10.94 40.07 -4.10
C GLU A 40 12.20 39.68 -3.31
N THR A 41 13.33 40.29 -3.63
CA THR A 41 14.56 40.08 -2.88
C THR A 41 15.55 41.24 -3.02
N PHE A 42 16.48 41.35 -2.07
CA PHE A 42 17.59 42.28 -2.16
C PHE A 42 18.60 41.78 -3.20
N ARG A 43 19.06 42.70 -4.06
CA ARG A 43 20.06 42.39 -5.11
C ARG A 43 21.34 41.74 -4.58
N PRO A 44 21.95 42.21 -3.46
CA PRO A 44 23.10 41.52 -2.88
C PRO A 44 22.77 40.08 -2.48
N LYS A 45 21.66 39.85 -1.76
CA LYS A 45 21.21 38.51 -1.39
C LYS A 45 21.00 37.60 -2.60
N LEU A 46 20.39 38.10 -3.65
CA LEU A 46 20.19 37.36 -4.90
C LEU A 46 21.53 37.03 -5.59
N ALA A 47 22.46 37.96 -5.55
CA ALA A 47 23.82 37.76 -6.08
C ALA A 47 24.53 36.62 -5.31
N ASP A 48 24.47 36.64 -3.98
CA ASP A 48 25.06 35.61 -3.11
C ASP A 48 24.42 34.24 -3.35
N ILE A 49 23.10 34.18 -3.47
CA ILE A 49 22.38 32.91 -3.68
C ILE A 49 22.72 32.29 -5.04
N ILE A 50 22.79 33.09 -6.12
CA ILE A 50 22.95 32.53 -7.49
C ILE A 50 24.42 32.46 -7.93
N TRP A 51 25.30 33.29 -7.38
CA TRP A 51 26.73 33.40 -7.75
C TRP A 51 27.71 33.38 -6.57
N GLY A 52 27.24 33.02 -5.35
CA GLY A 52 27.98 33.18 -4.09
C GLY A 52 29.33 32.49 -4.00
N ASP A 53 29.58 31.47 -4.81
CA ASP A 53 30.89 30.79 -4.85
C ASP A 53 31.95 31.54 -5.68
N SER A 54 31.60 32.70 -6.25
CA SER A 54 32.53 33.50 -7.02
C SER A 54 33.23 34.54 -6.12
N ALA A 55 34.51 34.40 -5.96
CA ALA A 55 35.34 35.35 -5.19
C ALA A 55 35.48 36.78 -5.80
N ASP A 56 34.95 36.99 -7.02
CA ASP A 56 35.06 38.26 -7.74
C ASP A 56 33.70 38.98 -7.83
N GLU A 57 33.48 39.95 -6.93
CA GLU A 57 32.26 40.76 -6.86
C GLU A 57 31.94 41.48 -8.16
N HIS A 58 32.97 41.97 -8.87
CA HIS A 58 32.75 42.66 -10.16
C HIS A 58 32.18 41.72 -11.23
N LYS A 59 32.66 40.48 -11.24
CA LYS A 59 32.18 39.43 -12.13
C LYS A 59 30.75 39.01 -11.76
N VAL A 60 30.43 38.85 -10.49
CA VAL A 60 29.05 38.56 -10.01
C VAL A 60 28.08 39.64 -10.43
N GLN A 61 28.43 40.92 -10.22
CA GLN A 61 27.56 42.04 -10.64
C GLN A 61 27.41 42.14 -12.16
N SER A 62 28.43 41.80 -12.93
CA SER A 62 28.35 41.74 -14.38
C SER A 62 27.44 40.63 -14.84
N ASN A 63 27.57 39.42 -14.26
CA ASN A 63 26.75 38.27 -14.56
C ASN A 63 25.27 38.54 -14.24
N MET A 64 24.98 39.13 -13.06
CA MET A 64 23.63 39.51 -12.68
C MET A 64 23.00 40.52 -13.65
N ARG A 65 23.75 41.54 -14.07
CA ARG A 65 23.28 42.50 -15.08
C ARG A 65 22.97 41.82 -16.41
N ASN A 66 23.82 40.89 -16.82
CA ASN A 66 23.59 40.12 -18.04
C ASN A 66 22.33 39.24 -17.92
N ALA A 67 22.14 38.56 -16.78
CA ALA A 67 20.93 37.77 -16.51
C ALA A 67 19.66 38.63 -16.58
N ILE A 68 19.66 39.80 -15.92
CA ILE A 68 18.54 40.75 -15.95
C ILE A 68 18.28 41.24 -17.38
N TYR A 69 19.34 41.52 -18.14
CA TYR A 69 19.20 41.95 -19.53
C TYR A 69 18.53 40.89 -20.40
N VAL A 70 18.99 39.65 -20.29
CA VAL A 70 18.43 38.53 -21.06
C VAL A 70 16.97 38.28 -20.68
N ILE A 71 16.65 38.27 -19.39
CA ILE A 71 15.27 38.07 -18.90
C ILE A 71 14.37 39.18 -19.47
N ARG A 72 14.80 40.43 -19.42
CA ARG A 72 14.03 41.56 -19.98
C ARG A 72 13.90 41.52 -21.51
N ARG A 73 14.84 40.91 -22.20
CA ARG A 73 14.73 40.69 -23.65
C ARG A 73 13.66 39.68 -23.99
N GLU A 74 13.56 38.57 -23.21
CA GLU A 74 12.62 37.49 -23.49
C GLU A 74 11.19 37.78 -22.95
N PHE A 75 11.06 38.37 -21.77
CA PHE A 75 9.76 38.61 -21.12
C PHE A 75 9.25 40.07 -21.27
N GLY A 76 10.08 40.96 -21.79
CA GLY A 76 9.78 42.40 -21.86
C GLY A 76 10.49 43.24 -20.80
N ARG A 77 10.70 44.53 -21.11
CA ARG A 77 11.46 45.44 -20.23
C ARG A 77 10.84 45.63 -18.85
N ASP A 78 9.52 45.53 -18.76
CA ASP A 78 8.75 45.80 -17.57
C ASP A 78 8.55 44.53 -16.71
N PHE A 79 9.06 43.37 -17.15
CA PHE A 79 8.94 42.13 -16.41
C PHE A 79 9.65 42.16 -15.05
N LEU A 80 10.86 42.70 -15.03
CA LEU A 80 11.62 42.88 -13.77
C LEU A 80 11.65 44.36 -13.41
N VAL A 81 11.15 44.69 -12.22
CA VAL A 81 11.13 46.08 -11.70
C VAL A 81 11.91 46.13 -10.39
N GLY A 82 12.33 47.33 -10.01
CA GLY A 82 12.93 47.61 -8.72
C GLY A 82 11.91 48.27 -7.78
N ALA A 83 11.50 47.62 -6.72
CA ALA A 83 10.68 48.24 -5.68
C ALA A 83 11.43 49.37 -4.95
N SER A 84 12.79 49.26 -4.91
CA SER A 84 13.73 50.30 -4.46
C SER A 84 15.07 50.14 -5.20
N LYS A 85 16.06 51.02 -4.88
CA LYS A 85 17.39 50.95 -5.50
C LYS A 85 18.08 49.58 -5.36
N ASN A 86 17.82 48.88 -4.26
CA ASN A 86 18.46 47.63 -3.93
C ASN A 86 17.53 46.41 -3.98
N VAL A 87 16.24 46.57 -4.29
CA VAL A 87 15.25 45.46 -4.35
C VAL A 87 14.93 45.19 -5.83
N ILE A 88 14.83 43.92 -6.15
CA ILE A 88 14.37 43.41 -7.45
C ILE A 88 13.18 42.47 -7.23
N GLN A 89 12.18 42.61 -8.09
CA GLN A 89 10.97 41.78 -8.07
C GLN A 89 10.47 41.61 -9.51
N ILE A 90 9.62 40.61 -9.70
CA ILE A 90 8.77 40.53 -10.88
C ILE A 90 7.70 41.62 -10.74
N ASN A 91 7.35 42.30 -11.83
CA ASN A 91 6.35 43.38 -11.80
C ASN A 91 5.00 42.85 -11.30
N PRO A 92 4.47 43.36 -10.16
CA PRO A 92 3.21 42.88 -9.59
C PRO A 92 1.99 43.09 -10.50
N GLU A 93 2.07 43.97 -11.48
CA GLU A 93 0.99 44.18 -12.46
C GLU A 93 0.89 43.05 -13.50
N ILE A 94 1.93 42.21 -13.60
CA ILE A 94 1.94 41.10 -14.52
C ILE A 94 1.27 39.89 -13.81
N ARG A 95 0.17 39.42 -14.38
CA ARG A 95 -0.50 38.22 -13.89
C ARG A 95 0.23 36.96 -14.35
N ILE A 96 0.73 36.19 -13.42
CA ILE A 96 1.38 34.90 -13.65
C ILE A 96 0.48 33.81 -13.08
N ASP A 97 0.17 32.81 -13.89
CA ASP A 97 -0.50 31.58 -13.47
C ASP A 97 0.59 30.61 -13.00
N LEU A 98 0.71 30.43 -11.69
CA LEU A 98 1.78 29.69 -11.04
C LEU A 98 1.19 28.44 -10.37
N ASP A 99 1.69 27.27 -10.73
CA ASP A 99 1.16 25.98 -10.25
C ASP A 99 1.24 25.82 -8.73
N ILE A 100 2.33 26.27 -8.08
CA ILE A 100 2.48 26.24 -6.62
C ILE A 100 1.41 27.07 -5.88
N ASP A 101 0.83 28.10 -6.51
CA ASP A 101 -0.21 28.92 -5.91
C ASP A 101 -1.53 28.14 -5.73
N ARG A 102 -1.71 27.01 -6.43
CA ARG A 102 -2.88 26.14 -6.31
C ARG A 102 -3.01 25.51 -4.93
N PHE A 103 -1.90 25.30 -4.21
CA PHE A 103 -1.95 24.82 -2.83
C PHE A 103 -2.64 25.78 -1.86
N ASN A 104 -2.86 27.06 -2.25
CA ASN A 104 -3.60 28.02 -1.46
C ASN A 104 -5.12 27.80 -1.52
N ASP A 105 -5.61 26.99 -2.47
CA ASP A 105 -7.02 26.62 -2.53
C ASP A 105 -7.32 25.55 -1.46
N LYS A 106 -8.21 25.93 -0.50
CA LYS A 106 -8.62 25.02 0.57
C LYS A 106 -9.52 23.87 0.10
N ASN A 107 -10.14 24.01 -1.07
CA ASN A 107 -11.02 23.00 -1.65
C ASN A 107 -10.31 22.20 -2.77
N LEU A 108 -8.99 22.19 -2.74
CA LEU A 108 -8.19 21.48 -3.73
C LEU A 108 -8.46 19.97 -3.68
N THR A 109 -8.96 19.44 -4.80
CA THR A 109 -9.25 18.01 -4.97
C THR A 109 -8.51 17.41 -6.16
N ASP A 110 -8.03 18.25 -7.09
CA ASP A 110 -7.27 17.83 -8.26
C ASP A 110 -5.78 18.13 -8.08
N PHE A 111 -4.99 17.07 -7.94
CA PHE A 111 -3.54 17.14 -7.78
C PHE A 111 -2.78 16.88 -9.10
N SER A 112 -3.45 16.92 -10.25
CA SER A 112 -2.84 16.65 -11.56
C SER A 112 -1.77 17.66 -11.96
N PHE A 113 -1.79 18.86 -11.34
CA PHE A 113 -0.77 19.89 -11.54
C PHE A 113 0.59 19.53 -10.91
N TYR A 114 0.63 18.61 -9.96
CA TYR A 114 1.87 18.11 -9.36
C TYR A 114 2.46 17.01 -10.26
N ALA A 115 3.27 17.42 -11.22
CA ALA A 115 3.87 16.51 -12.19
C ALA A 115 5.17 15.86 -11.69
N GLY A 116 5.72 16.34 -10.58
CA GLY A 116 6.94 15.87 -9.93
C GLY A 116 7.44 16.88 -8.89
N ASP A 117 8.58 16.60 -8.27
CA ASP A 117 9.16 17.48 -7.26
C ASP A 117 9.46 18.87 -7.81
N PHE A 118 9.44 19.87 -6.92
CA PHE A 118 9.75 21.25 -7.29
C PHE A 118 11.10 21.34 -8.02
N LEU A 119 11.07 21.82 -9.29
CA LEU A 119 12.24 21.95 -10.17
C LEU A 119 13.09 20.66 -10.17
N GLU A 120 12.48 19.50 -10.37
CA GLU A 120 13.01 18.15 -10.13
C GLU A 120 14.42 17.92 -10.70
N ASN A 121 14.65 18.32 -11.95
CA ASN A 121 15.92 18.11 -12.65
C ASN A 121 16.79 19.37 -12.71
N PHE A 122 16.41 20.43 -11.98
CA PHE A 122 17.15 21.67 -11.97
C PHE A 122 18.16 21.70 -10.82
N TYR A 123 19.38 22.13 -11.11
CA TYR A 123 20.43 22.43 -10.12
C TYR A 123 21.46 23.40 -10.71
N LEU A 124 22.09 24.19 -9.89
CA LEU A 124 23.26 24.99 -10.23
C LEU A 124 24.53 24.25 -9.84
N LYS A 125 25.45 24.08 -10.81
CA LYS A 125 26.74 23.45 -10.54
C LYS A 125 27.54 24.34 -9.63
N ASP A 126 28.23 23.74 -8.64
CA ASP A 126 29.13 24.43 -7.71
C ASP A 126 28.44 25.59 -6.96
N ASN A 127 27.16 25.41 -6.57
CA ASN A 127 26.40 26.43 -5.86
C ASN A 127 25.55 25.78 -4.74
N GLU A 128 26.11 25.78 -3.52
CA GLU A 128 25.46 25.16 -2.37
C GLU A 128 24.21 25.92 -1.92
N TYR A 129 24.25 27.25 -1.87
CA TYR A 129 23.15 28.09 -1.37
C TYR A 129 21.86 27.94 -2.21
N TYR A 130 21.97 27.96 -3.53
CA TYR A 130 20.81 27.79 -4.39
C TYR A 130 20.28 26.35 -4.34
N ASN A 131 21.18 25.38 -4.30
CA ASN A 131 20.77 23.96 -4.24
C ASN A 131 20.15 23.61 -2.89
N GLU A 132 20.58 24.23 -1.79
CA GLU A 132 19.91 24.12 -0.47
C GLU A 132 18.50 24.76 -0.52
N TRP A 133 18.37 25.94 -1.14
CA TRP A 133 17.06 26.56 -1.37
C TRP A 133 16.13 25.65 -2.20
N LEU A 134 16.65 24.99 -3.24
CA LEU A 134 15.89 24.01 -4.03
C LEU A 134 15.43 22.83 -3.16
N LEU A 135 16.32 22.28 -2.37
CA LEU A 135 16.01 21.13 -1.51
C LEU A 135 14.93 21.48 -0.49
N ASN A 136 15.04 22.63 0.14
CA ASN A 136 14.04 23.12 1.11
C ASN A 136 12.66 23.30 0.46
N ASN A 137 12.61 23.85 -0.76
CA ASN A 137 11.35 23.99 -1.49
C ASN A 137 10.78 22.65 -1.94
N ARG A 138 11.61 21.69 -2.37
CA ARG A 138 11.17 20.33 -2.68
C ARG A 138 10.50 19.67 -1.48
N GLN A 139 11.14 19.72 -0.33
CA GLN A 139 10.57 19.18 0.92
C GLN A 139 9.28 19.91 1.31
N HIS A 140 9.25 21.24 1.19
CA HIS A 140 8.07 22.04 1.50
C HIS A 140 6.85 21.67 0.64
N TYR A 141 7.01 21.67 -0.69
CA TYR A 141 5.87 21.36 -1.59
C TYR A 141 5.47 19.88 -1.56
N ARG A 142 6.42 18.98 -1.33
CA ARG A 142 6.11 17.56 -1.10
C ARG A 142 5.30 17.40 0.20
N GLY A 143 5.67 18.07 1.27
CA GLY A 143 4.92 18.07 2.53
C GLY A 143 3.52 18.62 2.38
N LEU A 144 3.35 19.75 1.67
CA LEU A 144 2.03 20.30 1.35
C LEU A 144 1.15 19.32 0.57
N LEU A 145 1.72 18.64 -0.42
CA LEU A 145 0.98 17.62 -1.18
C LEU A 145 0.55 16.47 -0.27
N GLN A 146 1.44 15.97 0.59
CA GLN A 146 1.11 14.91 1.54
C GLN A 146 -0.03 15.32 2.47
N GLU A 147 0.01 16.52 3.05
CA GLU A 147 -1.06 17.05 3.90
C GLU A 147 -2.39 17.13 3.17
N ARG A 148 -2.41 17.68 1.95
CA ARG A 148 -3.62 17.79 1.12
C ARG A 148 -4.17 16.44 0.69
N LEU A 149 -3.32 15.49 0.35
CA LEU A 149 -3.75 14.13 0.05
C LEU A 149 -4.37 13.45 1.29
N LYS A 150 -3.78 13.63 2.48
CA LYS A 150 -4.36 13.09 3.73
C LYS A 150 -5.73 13.69 4.03
N GLU A 151 -5.89 15.01 3.88
CA GLU A 151 -7.20 15.68 4.04
C GLU A 151 -8.23 15.14 3.04
N SER A 152 -7.85 14.98 1.78
CA SER A 152 -8.71 14.46 0.72
C SER A 152 -9.09 12.99 0.92
N ILE A 153 -8.14 12.15 1.35
CA ILE A 153 -8.37 10.75 1.71
C ILE A 153 -9.43 10.63 2.82
N VAL A 154 -9.31 11.44 3.89
CA VAL A 154 -10.31 11.46 4.98
C VAL A 154 -11.69 11.83 4.46
N ALA A 155 -11.78 12.90 3.67
CA ALA A 155 -13.04 13.36 3.11
C ALA A 155 -13.66 12.33 2.16
N ALA A 156 -12.86 11.75 1.25
CA ALA A 156 -13.33 10.73 0.33
C ALA A 156 -13.79 9.45 1.05
N PHE A 157 -13.11 9.06 2.13
CA PHE A 157 -13.50 7.92 2.94
C PHE A 157 -14.82 8.16 3.69
N GLN A 158 -14.99 9.34 4.29
CA GLN A 158 -16.24 9.74 4.99
C GLN A 158 -17.45 9.81 4.04
N ASP A 159 -17.22 10.23 2.79
CA ASP A 159 -18.24 10.29 1.74
C ASP A 159 -18.47 8.93 1.04
N GLU A 160 -17.83 7.85 1.51
CA GLU A 160 -17.88 6.51 0.92
C GLU A 160 -17.40 6.44 -0.57
N ARG A 161 -16.64 7.45 -1.01
CA ARG A 161 -16.03 7.50 -2.34
C ARG A 161 -14.75 6.66 -2.39
N TYR A 162 -14.91 5.35 -2.13
CA TYR A 162 -13.77 4.44 -1.94
C TYR A 162 -12.80 4.35 -3.13
N LYS A 163 -13.28 4.55 -4.37
CA LYS A 163 -12.40 4.53 -5.55
C LYS A 163 -11.45 5.74 -5.58
N ASP A 164 -11.96 6.92 -5.25
CA ASP A 164 -11.16 8.14 -5.21
C ASP A 164 -10.15 8.04 -4.05
N CYS A 165 -10.64 7.61 -2.88
CA CYS A 165 -9.81 7.38 -1.70
C CYS A 165 -8.65 6.39 -1.97
N GLU A 166 -8.93 5.27 -2.65
CA GLU A 166 -7.92 4.27 -3.03
C GLU A 166 -6.84 4.87 -3.95
N LEU A 167 -7.25 5.68 -4.95
CA LEU A 167 -6.32 6.35 -5.86
C LEU A 167 -5.41 7.34 -5.12
N GLU A 168 -5.98 8.10 -4.18
CA GLU A 168 -5.23 9.09 -3.39
C GLU A 168 -4.29 8.43 -2.38
N CYS A 169 -4.71 7.31 -1.75
CA CYS A 169 -3.83 6.49 -0.93
C CYS A 169 -2.62 5.96 -1.72
N GLN A 170 -2.85 5.48 -2.96
CA GLN A 170 -1.76 5.03 -3.82
C GLN A 170 -0.79 6.15 -4.18
N LYS A 171 -1.29 7.37 -4.42
CA LYS A 171 -0.44 8.55 -4.65
C LYS A 171 0.38 8.90 -3.40
N LEU A 172 -0.24 8.88 -2.21
CA LEU A 172 0.46 9.14 -0.95
C LEU A 172 1.57 8.13 -0.69
N MET A 173 1.30 6.84 -0.88
CA MET A 173 2.28 5.77 -0.75
C MET A 173 3.40 5.84 -1.80
N ALA A 174 3.13 6.39 -2.99
CA ALA A 174 4.16 6.64 -4.00
C ALA A 174 5.08 7.81 -3.65
N LEU A 175 4.60 8.79 -2.85
CA LEU A 175 5.43 9.88 -2.33
C LEU A 175 6.29 9.43 -1.16
N ASP A 176 5.74 8.62 -0.28
CA ASP A 176 6.41 8.06 0.88
C ASP A 176 5.86 6.65 1.16
N GLU A 177 6.64 5.64 0.82
CA GLU A 177 6.26 4.24 1.00
C GLU A 177 6.25 3.78 2.47
N PHE A 178 6.83 4.58 3.37
CA PHE A 178 6.86 4.32 4.81
C PHE A 178 5.73 5.03 5.57
N ASP A 179 4.97 5.93 4.93
CA ASP A 179 3.84 6.61 5.57
C ASP A 179 2.65 5.66 5.74
N GLU A 180 2.42 5.20 6.96
CA GLU A 180 1.37 4.24 7.30
C GLU A 180 -0.05 4.76 7.03
N PHE A 181 -0.25 6.07 6.91
CA PHE A 181 -1.58 6.68 6.74
C PHE A 181 -2.33 6.13 5.51
N GLY A 182 -1.65 6.05 4.36
CA GLY A 182 -2.24 5.48 3.15
C GLY A 182 -2.62 4.01 3.31
N TYR A 183 -1.79 3.23 4.02
CA TYR A 183 -2.06 1.82 4.30
C TYR A 183 -3.27 1.63 5.21
N VAL A 184 -3.42 2.44 6.26
CA VAL A 184 -4.57 2.38 7.18
C VAL A 184 -5.88 2.54 6.41
N TYR A 185 -5.99 3.58 5.56
CA TYR A 185 -7.22 3.83 4.80
C TYR A 185 -7.48 2.77 3.72
N LEU A 186 -6.46 2.24 3.05
CA LEU A 186 -6.63 1.13 2.11
C LEU A 186 -7.09 -0.14 2.82
N ILE A 187 -6.55 -0.45 4.00
CA ILE A 187 -6.96 -1.59 4.81
C ILE A 187 -8.43 -1.43 5.24
N GLU A 188 -8.85 -0.24 5.65
CA GLU A 188 -10.25 0.05 6.00
C GLU A 188 -11.18 -0.05 4.78
N ILE A 189 -10.76 0.38 3.60
CA ILE A 189 -11.53 0.20 2.35
C ILE A 189 -11.71 -1.28 2.05
N TYR A 190 -10.65 -2.10 2.13
CA TYR A 190 -10.75 -3.54 1.93
C TYR A 190 -11.64 -4.21 2.98
N ARG A 191 -11.58 -3.75 4.25
CA ARG A 191 -12.49 -4.18 5.31
C ARG A 191 -13.94 -3.86 4.97
N ALA A 192 -14.24 -2.62 4.57
CA ALA A 192 -15.60 -2.19 4.19
C ALA A 192 -16.17 -2.99 3.01
N ARG A 193 -15.31 -3.42 2.07
CA ARG A 193 -15.69 -4.29 0.95
C ARG A 193 -15.77 -5.78 1.31
N GLY A 194 -15.38 -6.17 2.54
CA GLY A 194 -15.30 -7.58 2.95
C GLY A 194 -14.08 -8.32 2.38
N GLU A 195 -13.13 -7.62 1.79
CA GLU A 195 -11.90 -8.15 1.19
C GLU A 195 -10.81 -8.36 2.26
N TYR A 196 -11.12 -9.09 3.33
CA TYR A 196 -10.26 -9.26 4.49
C TYR A 196 -8.87 -9.83 4.17
N SER A 197 -8.78 -10.69 3.16
CA SER A 197 -7.50 -11.27 2.74
C SER A 197 -6.58 -10.22 2.11
N SER A 198 -7.13 -9.30 1.32
CA SER A 198 -6.39 -8.18 0.70
C SER A 198 -5.89 -7.21 1.78
N ALA A 199 -6.72 -6.92 2.79
CA ALA A 199 -6.35 -6.08 3.92
C ALA A 199 -5.14 -6.65 4.70
N VAL A 200 -5.17 -7.95 5.00
CA VAL A 200 -4.07 -8.63 5.70
C VAL A 200 -2.81 -8.68 4.86
N ALA A 201 -2.92 -8.99 3.56
CA ALA A 201 -1.78 -9.03 2.65
C ALA A 201 -1.09 -7.66 2.50
N LEU A 202 -1.87 -6.57 2.52
CA LEU A 202 -1.32 -5.21 2.49
C LEU A 202 -0.53 -4.89 3.76
N TYR A 203 -1.04 -5.29 4.93
CA TYR A 203 -0.34 -5.16 6.20
C TYR A 203 0.97 -5.97 6.21
N ASP A 204 0.93 -7.23 5.80
CA ASP A 204 2.11 -8.09 5.77
C ASP A 204 3.21 -7.51 4.85
N ARG A 205 2.80 -6.83 3.76
CA ARG A 205 3.72 -6.09 2.88
C ARG A 205 4.35 -4.89 3.59
N LEU A 206 3.56 -4.09 4.32
CA LEU A 206 4.06 -2.94 5.08
C LEU A 206 5.02 -3.39 6.19
N GLU A 207 4.64 -4.44 6.95
CA GLU A 207 5.46 -5.00 8.03
C GLU A 207 6.83 -5.45 7.50
N LYS A 208 6.83 -6.13 6.36
CA LYS A 208 8.06 -6.56 5.69
C LYS A 208 8.90 -5.35 5.27
N LEU A 209 8.29 -4.34 4.63
CA LEU A 209 8.98 -3.13 4.18
C LEU A 209 9.63 -2.39 5.35
N LEU A 210 8.89 -2.13 6.43
CA LEU A 210 9.40 -1.43 7.61
C LEU A 210 10.51 -2.22 8.32
N SER A 211 10.38 -3.55 8.39
CA SER A 211 11.38 -4.40 9.04
C SER A 211 12.68 -4.52 8.23
N GLU A 212 12.60 -4.58 6.91
CA GLU A 212 13.78 -4.73 6.03
C GLU A 212 14.53 -3.41 5.84
N GLU A 213 13.83 -2.29 5.67
CA GLU A 213 14.45 -1.01 5.33
C GLU A 213 14.73 -0.11 6.56
N LEU A 214 13.83 -0.11 7.55
CA LEU A 214 13.92 0.78 8.71
C LEU A 214 14.21 0.04 10.03
N PHE A 215 14.21 -1.29 10.06
CA PHE A 215 14.32 -2.10 11.28
C PHE A 215 13.24 -1.73 12.32
N GLN A 216 12.04 -1.40 11.84
CA GLN A 216 10.89 -1.00 12.66
C GLN A 216 9.71 -1.93 12.42
N SER A 217 8.78 -1.96 13.39
CA SER A 217 7.49 -2.63 13.24
C SER A 217 6.41 -1.58 12.93
N PRO A 218 5.30 -1.99 12.28
CA PRO A 218 4.15 -1.11 12.10
C PRO A 218 3.63 -0.57 13.44
N SER A 219 2.97 0.58 13.41
CA SER A 219 2.38 1.21 14.59
C SER A 219 1.36 0.29 15.29
N GLU A 220 1.14 0.52 16.58
CA GLU A 220 0.15 -0.23 17.35
C GLU A 220 -1.26 -0.06 16.77
N GLU A 221 -1.58 1.11 16.21
CA GLU A 221 -2.87 1.43 15.63
C GLU A 221 -3.20 0.51 14.44
N ILE A 222 -2.30 0.43 13.44
CA ILE A 222 -2.52 -0.42 12.25
C ILE A 222 -2.48 -1.90 12.61
N THR A 223 -1.63 -2.28 13.57
CA THR A 223 -1.54 -3.65 14.07
C THR A 223 -2.86 -4.08 14.74
N ALA A 224 -3.43 -3.23 15.61
CA ALA A 224 -4.72 -3.48 16.26
C ALA A 224 -5.86 -3.55 15.23
N LEU A 225 -5.86 -2.66 14.22
CA LEU A 225 -6.84 -2.68 13.13
C LEU A 225 -6.83 -4.05 12.43
N VAL A 226 -5.66 -4.54 12.04
CA VAL A 226 -5.53 -5.82 11.32
C VAL A 226 -5.88 -7.02 12.20
N GLN A 227 -5.57 -6.98 13.49
CA GLN A 227 -6.03 -8.01 14.44
C GLN A 227 -7.55 -8.07 14.49
N ASN A 228 -8.25 -6.93 14.53
CA ASN A 228 -9.70 -6.88 14.48
C ASN A 228 -10.25 -7.46 13.18
N ILE A 229 -9.63 -7.12 12.04
CA ILE A 229 -10.00 -7.67 10.72
C ILE A 229 -9.82 -9.20 10.68
N ARG A 230 -8.73 -9.73 11.25
CA ARG A 230 -8.52 -11.18 11.37
C ARG A 230 -9.62 -11.85 12.20
N GLN A 231 -10.07 -11.20 13.28
CA GLN A 231 -11.19 -11.70 14.09
C GLN A 231 -12.53 -11.63 13.36
N GLU A 232 -12.83 -10.53 12.66
CA GLU A 232 -14.05 -10.37 11.85
C GLU A 232 -14.13 -11.43 10.76
N ARG A 233 -13.01 -11.66 10.05
CA ARG A 233 -12.91 -12.72 9.05
C ARG A 233 -13.24 -14.09 9.66
N ASN A 234 -12.69 -14.39 10.83
CA ASN A 234 -12.97 -15.66 11.51
C ASN A 234 -14.43 -15.79 11.94
N LYS A 235 -15.04 -14.69 12.43
CA LYS A 235 -16.47 -14.66 12.77
C LYS A 235 -17.36 -14.83 11.53
N SER A 236 -17.03 -14.19 10.42
CA SER A 236 -17.76 -14.33 9.14
C SER A 236 -17.69 -15.77 8.61
N VAL A 237 -16.53 -16.41 8.70
CA VAL A 237 -16.38 -17.82 8.32
C VAL A 237 -17.19 -18.72 9.28
N LEU A 238 -17.16 -18.47 10.58
CA LEU A 238 -17.97 -19.22 11.56
C LEU A 238 -19.46 -18.99 11.34
N HIS A 239 -19.91 -17.78 10.98
CA HIS A 239 -21.31 -17.48 10.70
C HIS A 239 -21.80 -18.17 9.42
N VAL A 240 -20.97 -18.22 8.37
CA VAL A 240 -21.27 -18.99 7.15
C VAL A 240 -21.28 -20.49 7.44
N LEU A 241 -20.42 -20.98 8.32
CA LEU A 241 -20.42 -22.38 8.74
C LEU A 241 -21.63 -22.69 9.66
N SER A 242 -21.99 -21.82 10.61
CA SER A 242 -23.16 -22.00 11.46
C SER A 242 -24.48 -21.83 10.72
N GLN A 243 -24.56 -21.00 9.67
CA GLN A 243 -25.71 -20.98 8.78
C GLN A 243 -25.80 -22.24 7.92
N LYS A 244 -24.68 -22.86 7.56
CA LYS A 244 -24.70 -24.20 6.95
C LYS A 244 -25.08 -25.29 7.97
N GLU A 245 -24.70 -25.16 9.24
CA GLU A 245 -25.12 -26.06 10.31
C GLU A 245 -26.57 -25.85 10.74
N SER A 246 -27.11 -24.63 10.66
CA SER A 246 -28.55 -24.38 10.89
C SER A 246 -29.45 -24.82 9.73
N ILE A 247 -28.89 -25.15 8.56
CA ILE A 247 -29.57 -25.82 7.45
C ILE A 247 -29.52 -27.36 7.67
N THR A 248 -28.69 -27.84 8.58
CA THR A 248 -28.65 -29.24 9.02
C THR A 248 -29.24 -29.40 10.43
N SER A 249 -30.36 -28.78 10.74
CA SER A 249 -31.23 -29.24 11.83
C SER A 249 -31.85 -30.58 11.44
N PRO A 250 -31.95 -31.56 12.38
CA PRO A 250 -32.34 -32.95 12.06
C PRO A 250 -33.80 -33.11 11.62
N GLU A 251 -34.48 -32.06 11.20
CA GLU A 251 -35.85 -32.13 10.69
C GLU A 251 -36.01 -31.99 9.15
N SER A 252 -34.90 -31.87 8.39
CA SER A 252 -34.95 -31.94 6.90
C SER A 252 -34.26 -33.20 6.33
N GLU A 253 -34.35 -34.33 7.05
CA GLU A 253 -34.05 -35.65 6.49
C GLU A 253 -35.10 -36.13 5.45
N LYS A 254 -35.84 -35.22 4.87
CA LYS A 254 -36.87 -35.63 3.86
C LYS A 254 -36.90 -34.71 2.66
N ASP A 255 -35.82 -34.56 1.90
CA ASP A 255 -35.93 -34.27 0.47
C ASP A 255 -34.60 -34.16 -0.30
N SER A 256 -33.52 -34.76 0.12
CA SER A 256 -32.48 -35.16 -0.81
C SER A 256 -32.80 -36.60 -1.21
N GLY A 257 -33.43 -36.77 -2.33
CA GLY A 257 -33.64 -38.10 -2.91
C GLY A 257 -32.31 -38.87 -2.87
N PRO A 258 -32.40 -40.23 -2.78
CA PRO A 258 -31.21 -41.05 -2.65
C PRO A 258 -30.22 -40.66 -3.76
N PHE A 259 -28.95 -40.42 -3.44
CA PHE A 259 -27.89 -40.21 -4.42
C PHE A 259 -27.89 -41.43 -5.35
N MET A 260 -28.58 -41.29 -6.49
CA MET A 260 -28.79 -42.39 -7.43
C MET A 260 -27.70 -42.37 -8.50
N GLY A 261 -27.10 -43.49 -8.72
CA GLY A 261 -25.99 -43.67 -9.66
C GLY A 261 -24.63 -43.57 -8.99
N ARG A 262 -23.61 -44.08 -9.65
CA ARG A 262 -22.21 -44.18 -9.22
C ARG A 262 -21.97 -45.13 -8.05
N GLU A 263 -22.77 -46.15 -7.95
CA GLU A 263 -22.59 -47.19 -6.92
C GLU A 263 -21.24 -47.89 -7.06
N GLU A 264 -20.74 -48.04 -8.28
CA GLU A 264 -19.43 -48.65 -8.57
C GLU A 264 -18.30 -47.74 -8.06
N GLU A 265 -18.35 -46.44 -8.39
CA GLU A 265 -17.32 -45.49 -7.96
C GLU A 265 -17.35 -45.34 -6.43
N ARG A 266 -18.54 -45.30 -5.83
CA ARG A 266 -18.71 -45.26 -4.39
C ARG A 266 -18.13 -46.52 -3.71
N GLY A 267 -18.48 -47.72 -4.19
CA GLY A 267 -17.99 -48.99 -3.71
C GLY A 267 -16.47 -49.05 -3.76
N LYS A 268 -15.90 -48.67 -4.90
CA LYS A 268 -14.45 -48.62 -5.10
C LYS A 268 -13.73 -47.66 -4.14
N LEU A 269 -14.25 -46.46 -3.94
CA LEU A 269 -13.69 -45.48 -2.99
C LEU A 269 -13.75 -46.02 -1.54
N VAL A 270 -14.86 -46.65 -1.15
CA VAL A 270 -15.00 -47.26 0.20
C VAL A 270 -13.99 -48.38 0.38
N ASP A 271 -13.87 -49.28 -0.60
CA ASP A 271 -12.92 -50.38 -0.55
C ASP A 271 -11.45 -49.92 -0.48
N ASP A 272 -11.10 -48.92 -1.28
CA ASP A 272 -9.74 -48.35 -1.28
C ASP A 272 -9.41 -47.70 0.07
N ILE A 273 -10.36 -46.98 0.69
CA ILE A 273 -10.18 -46.37 2.02
C ILE A 273 -10.08 -47.45 3.12
N LEU A 274 -10.87 -48.49 3.05
CA LEU A 274 -10.80 -49.61 4.00
C LEU A 274 -9.51 -50.40 3.87
N GLN A 275 -9.01 -50.64 2.67
CA GLN A 275 -7.70 -51.27 2.44
C GLN A 275 -6.57 -50.40 2.97
N PHE A 276 -6.62 -49.08 2.77
CA PHE A 276 -5.63 -48.16 3.33
C PHE A 276 -5.64 -48.18 4.86
N SER A 277 -6.82 -48.13 5.49
CA SER A 277 -6.94 -48.21 6.97
C SER A 277 -6.42 -49.55 7.53
N GLY A 278 -6.42 -50.62 6.74
CA GLY A 278 -5.80 -51.89 7.04
C GLY A 278 -4.30 -52.02 6.70
N GLY A 279 -3.66 -50.90 6.34
CA GLY A 279 -2.23 -50.84 5.98
C GLY A 279 -1.90 -51.39 4.59
N ARG A 280 -2.88 -51.49 3.70
CA ARG A 280 -2.74 -51.92 2.32
C ARG A 280 -3.41 -50.92 1.38
N GLY A 281 -2.96 -50.83 0.13
CA GLY A 281 -3.59 -50.01 -0.89
C GLY A 281 -2.90 -48.65 -1.16
N ALA A 282 -3.54 -47.77 -1.91
CA ALA A 282 -2.97 -46.50 -2.37
C ALA A 282 -2.93 -45.44 -1.25
N ILE A 283 -1.82 -44.68 -1.23
CA ILE A 283 -1.61 -43.59 -0.27
C ILE A 283 -2.45 -42.34 -0.63
N SER A 284 -2.85 -42.22 -1.89
CA SER A 284 -3.64 -41.09 -2.38
C SER A 284 -4.66 -41.53 -3.43
N LEU A 285 -5.85 -40.92 -3.39
CA LEU A 285 -6.93 -41.10 -4.35
C LEU A 285 -7.33 -39.74 -4.91
N ALA A 286 -7.50 -39.63 -6.23
CA ALA A 286 -7.96 -38.43 -6.90
C ALA A 286 -9.30 -38.68 -7.62
N VAL A 287 -10.31 -37.84 -7.30
CA VAL A 287 -11.59 -37.83 -8.00
C VAL A 287 -11.65 -36.60 -8.90
N THR A 288 -11.64 -36.80 -10.22
CA THR A 288 -11.68 -35.75 -11.22
C THR A 288 -13.02 -35.76 -11.98
N GLY A 289 -13.40 -34.60 -12.56
CA GLY A 289 -14.60 -34.46 -13.33
C GLY A 289 -15.04 -32.99 -13.47
N GLU A 290 -16.02 -32.71 -14.30
CA GLU A 290 -16.53 -31.37 -14.55
C GLU A 290 -17.17 -30.72 -13.31
N ALA A 291 -17.25 -29.36 -13.29
CA ALA A 291 -17.93 -28.64 -12.23
C ALA A 291 -19.43 -29.04 -12.17
N GLY A 292 -19.96 -29.19 -10.95
CA GLY A 292 -21.38 -29.53 -10.74
C GLY A 292 -21.74 -31.02 -10.88
N ILE A 293 -20.81 -31.89 -11.29
CA ILE A 293 -21.07 -33.33 -11.50
C ILE A 293 -21.32 -34.14 -10.23
N GLY A 294 -21.30 -33.53 -9.04
CA GLY A 294 -21.61 -34.19 -7.77
C GLY A 294 -20.39 -34.81 -7.06
N LYS A 295 -19.15 -34.41 -7.36
CA LYS A 295 -17.93 -34.92 -6.69
C LYS A 295 -17.98 -34.76 -5.17
N THR A 296 -18.38 -33.57 -4.70
CA THR A 296 -18.47 -33.29 -3.27
C THR A 296 -19.52 -34.17 -2.59
N GLN A 297 -20.65 -34.38 -3.22
CA GLN A 297 -21.73 -35.22 -2.69
C GLN A 297 -21.33 -36.71 -2.67
N LEU A 298 -20.63 -37.18 -3.71
CA LEU A 298 -20.02 -38.53 -3.69
C LEU A 298 -19.08 -38.70 -2.50
N PHE A 299 -18.19 -37.75 -2.27
CA PHE A 299 -17.26 -37.78 -1.13
C PHE A 299 -18.00 -37.80 0.22
N GLN A 300 -19.00 -36.95 0.41
CA GLN A 300 -19.82 -36.90 1.62
C GLN A 300 -20.56 -38.23 1.87
N THR A 301 -21.10 -38.83 0.80
CA THR A 301 -21.77 -40.13 0.88
C THR A 301 -20.81 -41.25 1.22
N VAL A 302 -19.59 -41.25 0.69
CA VAL A 302 -18.53 -42.20 1.04
C VAL A 302 -18.14 -42.04 2.49
N LEU A 303 -17.87 -40.83 2.96
CA LEU A 303 -17.49 -40.54 4.35
C LEU A 303 -18.60 -40.97 5.35
N SER A 304 -19.87 -40.72 5.03
CA SER A 304 -21.01 -41.15 5.85
C SER A 304 -21.17 -42.66 5.90
N SER A 305 -20.79 -43.37 4.80
CA SER A 305 -20.87 -44.85 4.74
C SER A 305 -19.72 -45.58 5.45
N LEU A 306 -18.60 -44.89 5.71
CA LEU A 306 -17.46 -45.46 6.44
C LEU A 306 -17.76 -45.71 7.93
N GLY A 307 -18.84 -45.16 8.48
CA GLY A 307 -19.26 -45.35 9.88
C GLY A 307 -18.21 -44.83 10.87
N LYS A 308 -18.26 -45.37 12.09
CA LYS A 308 -17.24 -45.11 13.13
C LYS A 308 -16.01 -46.00 12.91
N THR A 309 -15.32 -45.79 11.78
CA THR A 309 -14.00 -46.43 11.59
C THR A 309 -13.02 -45.87 12.65
N GLN A 310 -12.01 -46.66 13.01
CA GLN A 310 -10.96 -46.22 13.97
C GLN A 310 -10.04 -45.11 13.40
N ALA A 311 -10.35 -44.59 12.25
CA ALA A 311 -9.59 -43.52 11.58
C ALA A 311 -10.16 -42.14 11.90
N ALA A 312 -9.31 -41.19 12.21
CA ALA A 312 -9.68 -39.76 12.28
C ALA A 312 -9.67 -39.15 10.86
N ILE A 313 -10.73 -38.44 10.54
CA ILE A 313 -10.92 -37.81 9.22
C ILE A 313 -10.80 -36.29 9.38
N TYR A 314 -9.85 -35.70 8.65
CA TYR A 314 -9.63 -34.26 8.62
C TYR A 314 -9.93 -33.76 7.21
N GLN A 315 -10.77 -32.72 7.13
CA GLN A 315 -11.24 -32.20 5.84
C GLN A 315 -10.86 -30.72 5.68
N THR A 316 -10.42 -30.36 4.49
CA THR A 316 -10.19 -28.97 4.11
C THR A 316 -10.62 -28.72 2.68
N CYS A 317 -10.88 -27.45 2.35
CA CYS A 317 -11.17 -27.00 0.99
C CYS A 317 -10.02 -26.12 0.49
N CYS A 318 -9.63 -26.28 -0.77
CA CYS A 318 -8.69 -25.43 -1.45
C CYS A 318 -9.45 -24.48 -2.38
N TYR A 319 -9.23 -23.18 -2.25
CA TYR A 319 -9.86 -22.18 -3.12
C TYR A 319 -8.79 -21.57 -4.03
N ARG A 320 -9.18 -21.31 -5.29
CA ARG A 320 -8.27 -20.68 -6.26
C ARG A 320 -7.77 -19.30 -5.79
N ALA A 321 -8.58 -18.58 -5.02
CA ALA A 321 -8.18 -17.32 -4.39
C ALA A 321 -7.04 -17.45 -3.36
N GLU A 322 -6.76 -18.67 -2.90
CA GLU A 322 -5.70 -18.99 -1.93
C GLU A 322 -4.45 -19.59 -2.59
N GLU A 323 -4.36 -19.54 -3.93
CA GLU A 323 -3.25 -20.13 -4.72
C GLU A 323 -1.87 -19.60 -4.28
N ASN A 324 -1.80 -18.33 -3.86
CA ASN A 324 -0.56 -17.68 -3.42
C ASN A 324 -0.21 -17.93 -1.94
N TYR A 325 -1.06 -18.62 -1.18
CA TYR A 325 -0.81 -18.92 0.23
C TYR A 325 -0.25 -20.32 0.39
N VAL A 326 1.05 -20.41 0.55
CA VAL A 326 1.75 -21.67 0.75
C VAL A 326 1.20 -22.35 2.01
N LEU A 327 0.82 -23.64 1.89
CA LEU A 327 0.34 -24.49 2.98
C LEU A 327 -1.00 -24.08 3.64
N LYS A 328 -1.77 -23.14 3.08
CA LYS A 328 -3.07 -22.72 3.66
C LYS A 328 -4.05 -23.86 3.94
N PRO A 329 -4.26 -24.84 3.04
CA PRO A 329 -5.11 -26.00 3.34
C PRO A 329 -4.61 -26.84 4.50
N TRP A 330 -3.30 -26.94 4.69
CA TRP A 330 -2.69 -27.68 5.79
C TRP A 330 -2.90 -27.02 7.14
N GLN A 331 -2.99 -25.69 7.20
CA GLN A 331 -3.30 -24.97 8.41
C GLN A 331 -4.58 -25.49 9.07
N ASN A 332 -5.67 -25.58 8.29
CA ASN A 332 -6.96 -26.06 8.80
C ASN A 332 -6.90 -27.52 9.27
N ILE A 333 -6.11 -28.37 8.59
CA ILE A 333 -5.90 -29.77 8.98
C ILE A 333 -5.13 -29.84 10.30
N PHE A 334 -4.06 -29.05 10.45
CA PHE A 334 -3.26 -29.05 11.67
C PHE A 334 -4.02 -28.46 12.88
N GLU A 335 -4.92 -27.48 12.66
CA GLU A 335 -5.80 -26.98 13.72
C GLU A 335 -6.75 -28.08 14.23
N GLN A 336 -7.36 -28.83 13.33
CA GLN A 336 -8.25 -29.96 13.67
C GLN A 336 -7.47 -31.05 14.38
N LEU A 337 -6.33 -31.44 13.85
CA LEU A 337 -5.44 -32.46 14.45
C LEU A 337 -4.93 -32.03 15.83
N GLY A 338 -4.58 -30.75 16.00
CA GLY A 338 -4.13 -30.20 17.30
C GLY A 338 -5.22 -30.25 18.38
N ARG A 339 -6.49 -30.01 18.01
CA ARG A 339 -7.64 -30.19 18.92
C ARG A 339 -7.83 -31.64 19.32
N ASP A 340 -7.74 -32.56 18.39
CA ASP A 340 -7.88 -33.99 18.64
C ASP A 340 -6.74 -34.54 19.53
N LEU A 341 -5.50 -34.13 19.27
CA LEU A 341 -4.35 -34.51 20.07
C LEU A 341 -4.44 -33.98 21.51
N LYS A 342 -4.97 -32.77 21.70
CA LYS A 342 -5.21 -32.20 23.04
C LYS A 342 -6.20 -33.04 23.83
N ASN A 343 -7.16 -33.66 23.15
CA ASN A 343 -8.20 -34.48 23.78
C ASN A 343 -7.79 -35.95 23.97
N ARG A 344 -6.85 -36.49 23.17
CA ARG A 344 -6.51 -37.92 23.14
C ARG A 344 -5.11 -38.25 23.67
N ALA A 345 -4.18 -37.32 23.67
CA ALA A 345 -2.78 -37.56 24.03
C ALA A 345 -2.37 -36.77 25.27
N SER A 346 -2.08 -37.49 26.37
CA SER A 346 -1.29 -36.96 27.47
C SER A 346 0.15 -37.46 27.27
N GLY A 347 1.11 -36.58 26.88
CA GLY A 347 2.50 -36.99 26.83
C GLY A 347 3.39 -36.23 25.87
N ALA A 348 4.65 -36.63 25.83
CA ALA A 348 5.76 -36.05 25.06
C ALA A 348 5.46 -35.94 23.55
N ASP A 349 4.72 -36.88 22.97
CA ASP A 349 4.40 -36.91 21.54
C ASP A 349 3.55 -35.71 21.07
N ALA A 350 2.60 -35.28 21.90
CA ALA A 350 1.77 -34.10 21.59
C ALA A 350 2.59 -32.81 21.64
N THR A 351 3.58 -32.73 22.52
CA THR A 351 4.49 -31.59 22.66
C THR A 351 5.46 -31.49 21.47
N LEU A 352 6.06 -32.62 21.06
CA LEU A 352 6.93 -32.71 19.89
C LEU A 352 6.18 -32.35 18.60
N PHE A 353 4.96 -32.85 18.45
CA PHE A 353 4.12 -32.51 17.30
C PHE A 353 3.81 -31.01 17.25
N ARG A 354 3.42 -30.42 18.40
CA ARG A 354 3.18 -28.96 18.48
C ARG A 354 4.43 -28.17 18.14
N ALA A 355 5.58 -28.51 18.67
CA ALA A 355 6.85 -27.85 18.37
C ALA A 355 7.22 -27.94 16.90
N ALA A 356 7.02 -29.08 16.24
CA ALA A 356 7.27 -29.25 14.83
C ALA A 356 6.32 -28.43 13.95
N VAL A 357 5.03 -28.41 14.28
CA VAL A 357 4.02 -27.67 13.51
C VAL A 357 4.12 -26.17 13.75
N SER A 358 4.48 -25.70 14.94
CA SER A 358 4.69 -24.29 15.26
C SER A 358 5.85 -23.65 14.47
N ARG A 359 6.81 -24.44 14.01
CA ARG A 359 7.86 -23.96 13.11
C ARG A 359 7.34 -23.62 11.69
N ALA A 360 6.35 -24.39 11.22
CA ALA A 360 5.72 -24.15 9.91
C ALA A 360 4.53 -23.19 9.99
N PHE A 361 3.89 -23.12 11.16
CA PHE A 361 2.69 -22.32 11.42
C PHE A 361 2.78 -21.67 12.80
N PRO A 362 3.57 -20.62 13.02
CA PRO A 362 3.84 -20.01 14.32
C PRO A 362 2.58 -19.49 15.04
N TYR A 363 1.56 -19.14 14.26
CA TYR A 363 0.30 -18.56 14.73
C TYR A 363 -0.81 -19.59 15.04
N LEU A 364 -0.61 -20.89 14.75
CA LEU A 364 -1.64 -21.90 14.98
C LEU A 364 -1.89 -22.18 16.46
N TRP A 365 -0.86 -22.11 17.23
CA TRP A 365 -0.96 -22.18 18.68
C TRP A 365 -0.16 -21.00 19.25
N GLN A 366 -0.83 -20.07 19.87
CA GLN A 366 -0.20 -19.14 20.82
C GLN A 366 0.27 -20.00 22.01
N VAL A 367 1.37 -20.67 21.84
CA VAL A 367 2.05 -21.35 22.94
C VAL A 367 2.75 -20.25 23.71
N ASP A 368 2.45 -20.14 24.99
CA ASP A 368 3.30 -19.48 25.96
C ASP A 368 4.72 -20.07 25.84
N LEU A 369 5.49 -19.56 24.90
CA LEU A 369 6.92 -19.89 24.73
C LEU A 369 7.72 -19.46 25.97
N GLU A 370 7.20 -18.53 26.76
CA GLU A 370 7.82 -18.10 28.03
C GLU A 370 7.84 -19.19 29.11
N LYS A 371 6.95 -20.19 29.04
CA LYS A 371 6.94 -21.29 30.02
C LYS A 371 7.75 -22.53 29.64
N ALA A 372 8.24 -22.58 28.39
CA ALA A 372 9.02 -23.72 27.91
C ALA A 372 10.53 -23.51 28.05
N ILE A 373 10.97 -22.29 28.33
CA ILE A 373 12.41 -21.94 28.46
C ILE A 373 12.89 -22.09 29.93
N ASP A 374 11.97 -22.05 30.90
CA ASP A 374 12.33 -22.15 32.35
C ASP A 374 12.37 -23.60 32.91
N GLN A 375 12.37 -24.61 32.08
CA GLN A 375 12.44 -26.03 32.54
C GLN A 375 13.69 -26.79 32.08
N ASP A 376 14.66 -26.13 31.47
CA ASP A 376 15.97 -26.71 31.12
C ASP A 376 17.12 -25.91 31.79
N ASP A 377 17.10 -25.76 33.11
CA ASP A 377 18.25 -25.47 33.97
C ASP A 377 18.41 -26.56 35.05
#